data_5fc63bb9e9c9d4a8e3dd00a5489c6b94
#
_entry.id   5fc63bb9e9c9d4a8e3dd00a5489c6b94
#
_cell.length_a   1.000
_cell.length_b   1.000
_cell.length_c   1.000
_cell.angle_alpha   90.00
_cell.angle_beta   90.00
_cell.angle_gamma   90.00
#
_symmetry.space_group_name_H-M   'P 1'
#
loop_
_entity.id
_entity.type
_entity.pdbx_description
1 polymer ?
#
loop_
_entity_poly.entity_id
_entity_poly.type
_entity_poly.pdbx_seq_one_letter_code
_entity_poly.pdbx_strand_id
1 'polypeptide(L)'
;MTAVFLIYGVSRKEPNIIHISVILLTLNILEYIIYGTQIIDWSNGSFESNVVRGVLLYGVQLIIALTSFGLFIFRVSISRAISDSKKIRPLEQDSFITWSFLYLCIIYILALVESLSYNLLNSTLFSFIYSNYEPLVYIGWSLISASLITTAICHEKDLKKQVSDT
;
A
#
# COMPACT_ATOMS: atom_id res chain seq x y z
N MET A 1 -11.46 2.48 4.76
CA MET A 1 -11.12 3.85 4.32
C MET A 1 -11.11 3.97 2.80
N THR A 2 -10.39 3.16 2.04
CA THR A 2 -10.32 3.19 0.56
C THR A 2 -11.68 3.17 -0.14
N ALA A 3 -12.65 2.38 0.34
CA ALA A 3 -14.01 2.35 -0.19
C ALA A 3 -14.73 3.71 -0.08
N VAL A 4 -14.52 4.45 1.00
CA VAL A 4 -15.10 5.80 1.19
C VAL A 4 -14.53 6.77 0.15
N PHE A 5 -13.21 6.68 -0.12
CA PHE A 5 -12.58 7.50 -1.17
C PHE A 5 -13.06 7.13 -2.57
N LEU A 6 -13.33 5.86 -2.82
CA LEU A 6 -13.93 5.44 -4.09
C LEU A 6 -15.33 6.07 -4.27
N ILE A 7 -16.19 6.00 -3.25
CA ILE A 7 -17.52 6.62 -3.27
C ILE A 7 -17.40 8.14 -3.48
N TYR A 8 -16.46 8.80 -2.79
CA TYR A 8 -16.20 10.22 -2.97
C TYR A 8 -15.77 10.54 -4.41
N GLY A 9 -14.80 9.80 -4.96
CA GLY A 9 -14.31 9.99 -6.34
C GLY A 9 -15.43 9.82 -7.39
N VAL A 10 -16.28 8.81 -7.22
CA VAL A 10 -17.45 8.58 -8.10
C VAL A 10 -18.45 9.72 -7.97
N SER A 11 -18.79 10.14 -6.75
CA SER A 11 -19.70 11.27 -6.47
C SER A 11 -19.23 12.57 -7.13
N ARG A 12 -17.93 12.84 -7.09
CA ARG A 12 -17.31 14.06 -7.66
C ARG A 12 -16.92 13.92 -9.14
N LYS A 13 -17.09 12.73 -9.72
CA LYS A 13 -16.66 12.40 -11.10
C LYS A 13 -15.20 12.74 -11.35
N GLU A 14 -14.33 12.48 -10.35
CA GLU A 14 -12.90 12.75 -10.41
C GLU A 14 -12.12 11.45 -10.70
N PRO A 15 -11.67 11.25 -11.97
CA PRO A 15 -11.07 9.98 -12.39
C PRO A 15 -9.75 9.67 -11.66
N ASN A 16 -8.97 10.67 -11.26
CA ASN A 16 -7.72 10.44 -10.52
C ASN A 16 -8.00 9.77 -9.18
N ILE A 17 -9.00 10.27 -8.42
CA ILE A 17 -9.37 9.72 -7.11
C ILE A 17 -9.97 8.31 -7.27
N ILE A 18 -10.81 8.12 -8.30
CA ILE A 18 -11.39 6.79 -8.60
C ILE A 18 -10.27 5.77 -8.84
N HIS A 19 -9.32 6.08 -9.72
CA HIS A 19 -8.26 5.13 -10.09
C HIS A 19 -7.34 4.82 -8.93
N ILE A 20 -6.92 5.81 -8.13
CA ILE A 20 -6.12 5.60 -6.91
C ILE A 20 -6.88 4.66 -5.96
N SER A 21 -8.16 4.95 -5.72
CA SER A 21 -8.98 4.18 -4.80
C SER A 21 -9.21 2.74 -5.28
N VAL A 22 -9.42 2.54 -6.59
CA VAL A 22 -9.58 1.19 -7.18
C VAL A 22 -8.29 0.38 -7.02
N ILE A 23 -7.13 0.96 -7.34
CA ILE A 23 -5.85 0.28 -7.17
C ILE A 23 -5.65 -0.14 -5.70
N LEU A 24 -5.81 0.79 -4.76
CA LEU A 24 -5.65 0.51 -3.33
C LEU A 24 -6.69 -0.49 -2.81
N LEU A 25 -7.94 -0.42 -3.28
CA LEU A 25 -8.98 -1.37 -2.89
C LEU A 25 -8.65 -2.78 -3.38
N THR A 26 -8.18 -2.91 -4.63
CA THR A 26 -7.77 -4.20 -5.20
C THR A 26 -6.61 -4.81 -4.40
N LEU A 27 -5.62 -4.00 -4.02
CA LEU A 27 -4.49 -4.44 -3.19
C LEU A 27 -4.95 -4.88 -1.79
N ASN A 28 -5.84 -4.12 -1.15
CA ASN A 28 -6.42 -4.51 0.15
C ASN A 28 -7.23 -5.82 0.08
N ILE A 29 -7.99 -6.01 -1.00
CA ILE A 29 -8.74 -7.26 -1.21
C ILE A 29 -7.78 -8.43 -1.41
N LEU A 30 -6.71 -8.25 -2.20
CA LEU A 30 -5.69 -9.26 -2.42
C LEU A 30 -5.02 -9.65 -1.09
N GLU A 31 -4.63 -8.67 -0.28
CA GLU A 31 -4.04 -8.88 1.04
C GLU A 31 -5.02 -9.62 1.97
N TYR A 32 -6.29 -9.21 1.98
CA TYR A 32 -7.34 -9.90 2.74
C TYR A 32 -7.55 -11.36 2.28
N ILE A 33 -7.52 -11.62 0.98
CA ILE A 33 -7.63 -12.99 0.45
C ILE A 33 -6.45 -13.84 0.94
N ILE A 34 -5.23 -13.32 0.89
CA ILE A 34 -4.03 -14.09 1.26
C ILE A 34 -3.97 -14.35 2.78
N TYR A 35 -4.26 -13.34 3.60
CA TYR A 35 -4.06 -13.41 5.05
C TYR A 35 -5.36 -13.62 5.85
N GLY A 36 -6.47 -13.05 5.39
CA GLY A 36 -7.73 -13.04 6.13
C GLY A 36 -8.58 -14.29 5.92
N THR A 37 -8.51 -14.93 4.75
CA THR A 37 -9.29 -16.14 4.45
C THR A 37 -8.57 -17.43 4.86
N GLN A 38 -7.36 -17.34 5.40
CA GLN A 38 -6.54 -18.50 5.80
C GLN A 38 -6.32 -19.53 4.66
N ILE A 39 -6.30 -19.07 3.41
CA ILE A 39 -5.94 -19.92 2.26
C ILE A 39 -4.56 -20.55 2.49
N ILE A 40 -3.64 -19.78 3.10
CA ILE A 40 -2.38 -20.30 3.62
C ILE A 40 -2.54 -20.41 5.13
N ASP A 41 -2.41 -21.63 5.64
CA ASP A 41 -2.43 -21.84 7.09
C ASP A 41 -1.13 -21.32 7.73
N TRP A 42 -1.23 -20.16 8.37
CA TRP A 42 -0.10 -19.48 9.04
C TRP A 42 0.13 -20.02 10.46
N SER A 43 -0.61 -21.03 10.92
CA SER A 43 -0.49 -21.56 12.27
C SER A 43 0.85 -22.28 12.50
N ASN A 44 1.24 -22.36 13.78
CA ASN A 44 2.43 -23.09 14.16
C ASN A 44 2.24 -24.59 13.87
N GLY A 45 3.09 -25.14 13.03
CA GLY A 45 3.06 -26.57 12.64
C GLY A 45 2.62 -26.85 11.21
N SER A 46 2.06 -25.87 10.50
CA SER A 46 1.71 -25.99 9.07
C SER A 46 2.93 -25.99 8.15
N PHE A 47 4.07 -25.50 8.63
CA PHE A 47 5.31 -25.43 7.88
C PHE A 47 6.38 -26.30 8.51
N GLU A 48 7.18 -26.96 7.68
CA GLU A 48 8.28 -27.84 8.11
C GLU A 48 9.32 -27.12 8.95
N SER A 49 9.45 -25.79 8.78
CA SER A 49 10.36 -24.98 9.55
C SER A 49 9.87 -23.54 9.74
N ASN A 50 10.27 -22.91 10.86
CA ASN A 50 10.02 -21.49 11.10
C ASN A 50 10.65 -20.57 10.03
N VAL A 51 11.74 -21.02 9.40
CA VAL A 51 12.39 -20.31 8.30
C VAL A 51 11.43 -20.16 7.12
N VAL A 52 10.82 -21.25 6.67
CA VAL A 52 9.88 -21.24 5.53
C VAL A 52 8.70 -20.35 5.84
N ARG A 53 8.15 -20.44 7.06
CA ARG A 53 7.05 -19.59 7.49
C ARG A 53 7.40 -18.10 7.45
N GLY A 54 8.57 -17.72 8.00
CA GLY A 54 9.03 -16.32 8.00
C GLY A 54 9.26 -15.79 6.59
N VAL A 55 9.90 -16.58 5.73
CA VAL A 55 10.17 -16.23 4.33
C VAL A 55 8.86 -16.05 3.57
N LEU A 56 7.88 -16.94 3.73
CA LEU A 56 6.58 -16.81 3.08
C LEU A 56 5.83 -15.58 3.59
N LEU A 57 5.78 -15.36 4.91
CA LEU A 57 5.04 -14.27 5.50
C LEU A 57 5.56 -12.90 5.02
N TYR A 58 6.84 -12.64 5.22
CA TYR A 58 7.44 -11.34 4.85
C TYR A 58 7.71 -11.24 3.35
N GLY A 59 8.02 -12.36 2.68
CA GLY A 59 8.23 -12.39 1.24
C GLY A 59 6.97 -12.06 0.44
N VAL A 60 5.82 -12.60 0.81
CA VAL A 60 4.53 -12.27 0.16
C VAL A 60 4.18 -10.81 0.39
N GLN A 61 4.35 -10.28 1.60
CA GLN A 61 4.12 -8.86 1.88
C GLN A 61 5.06 -7.96 1.07
N LEU A 62 6.33 -8.34 0.93
CA LEU A 62 7.29 -7.62 0.09
C LEU A 62 6.86 -7.61 -1.38
N ILE A 63 6.40 -8.74 -1.93
CA ILE A 63 5.91 -8.82 -3.31
C ILE A 63 4.70 -7.91 -3.51
N ILE A 64 3.74 -7.90 -2.58
CA ILE A 64 2.58 -7.01 -2.64
C ILE A 64 3.03 -5.55 -2.59
N ALA A 65 3.94 -5.19 -1.69
CA ALA A 65 4.44 -3.82 -1.57
C ALA A 65 5.24 -3.37 -2.81
N LEU A 66 6.09 -4.24 -3.38
CA LEU A 66 6.81 -3.95 -4.64
C LEU A 66 5.85 -3.80 -5.82
N THR A 67 4.84 -4.65 -5.91
CA THR A 67 3.80 -4.52 -6.93
C THR A 67 3.06 -3.20 -6.79
N SER A 68 2.70 -2.83 -5.56
CA SER A 68 2.03 -1.56 -5.23
C SER A 68 2.91 -0.37 -5.60
N PHE A 69 4.19 -0.40 -5.23
CA PHE A 69 5.19 0.60 -5.60
C PHE A 69 5.26 0.79 -7.12
N GLY A 70 5.37 -0.32 -7.87
CA GLY A 70 5.39 -0.30 -9.34
C GLY A 70 4.09 0.26 -9.94
N LEU A 71 2.93 -0.17 -9.44
CA LEU A 71 1.63 0.32 -9.90
C LEU A 71 1.49 1.83 -9.70
N PHE A 72 2.00 2.39 -8.59
CA PHE A 72 1.93 3.83 -8.34
C PHE A 72 2.94 4.64 -9.14
N ILE A 73 4.14 4.11 -9.44
CA ILE A 73 5.06 4.73 -10.40
C ILE A 73 4.40 4.89 -11.77
N PHE A 74 3.72 3.85 -12.24
CA PHE A 74 3.09 3.84 -13.57
C PHE A 74 1.60 4.19 -13.54
N ARG A 75 1.05 4.67 -12.40
CA ARG A 75 -0.38 4.94 -12.23
C ARG A 75 -0.99 5.74 -13.37
N VAL A 76 -0.35 6.85 -13.74
CA VAL A 76 -0.89 7.74 -14.79
C VAL A 76 -0.95 7.02 -16.14
N SER A 77 0.09 6.25 -16.48
CA SER A 77 0.14 5.47 -17.72
C SER A 77 -0.93 4.39 -17.75
N ILE A 78 -1.06 3.64 -16.64
CA ILE A 78 -2.08 2.60 -16.48
C ILE A 78 -3.48 3.21 -16.55
N SER A 79 -3.70 4.31 -15.83
CA SER A 79 -5.00 4.99 -15.81
C SER A 79 -5.41 5.51 -17.18
N ARG A 80 -4.46 6.02 -17.97
CA ARG A 80 -4.71 6.47 -19.36
C ARG A 80 -4.96 5.32 -20.32
N ALA A 81 -4.37 4.15 -20.07
CA ALA A 81 -4.64 2.95 -20.88
C ALA A 81 -6.05 2.38 -20.63
N ILE A 82 -6.60 2.58 -19.41
CA ILE A 82 -7.93 2.10 -19.03
C ILE A 82 -9.04 3.11 -19.38
N SER A 83 -8.72 4.40 -19.34
CA SER A 83 -9.70 5.48 -19.53
C SER A 83 -9.14 6.62 -20.37
N ASP A 84 -9.83 6.97 -21.45
CA ASP A 84 -9.49 8.09 -22.36
C ASP A 84 -9.74 9.48 -21.75
N SER A 85 -9.99 9.57 -20.44
CA SER A 85 -10.28 10.84 -19.80
C SER A 85 -9.08 11.78 -19.80
N LYS A 86 -9.24 12.94 -20.45
CA LYS A 86 -8.24 14.03 -20.46
C LYS A 86 -7.94 14.61 -19.07
N LYS A 87 -8.76 14.28 -18.05
CA LYS A 87 -8.58 14.72 -16.66
C LYS A 87 -7.53 13.93 -15.91
N ILE A 88 -7.06 12.78 -16.44
CA ILE A 88 -6.05 11.96 -15.81
C ILE A 88 -4.70 12.65 -15.90
N ARG A 89 -4.20 13.08 -14.74
CA ARG A 89 -2.94 13.81 -14.59
C ARG A 89 -2.17 13.29 -13.37
N PRO A 90 -0.83 13.48 -13.33
CA PRO A 90 -0.08 13.21 -12.13
C PRO A 90 -0.52 14.17 -11.02
N LEU A 91 -0.66 13.65 -9.83
CA LEU A 91 -0.94 14.40 -8.62
C LEU A 91 0.35 14.45 -7.76
N GLU A 92 0.53 15.52 -6.99
CA GLU A 92 1.66 15.59 -6.05
C GLU A 92 1.60 14.46 -5.03
N GLN A 93 0.40 14.07 -4.61
CA GLN A 93 0.15 12.98 -3.68
C GLN A 93 0.54 11.59 -4.21
N ASP A 94 0.64 11.41 -5.53
CA ASP A 94 1.11 10.15 -6.12
C ASP A 94 2.54 9.83 -5.65
N SER A 95 3.39 10.86 -5.56
CA SER A 95 4.76 10.70 -5.05
C SER A 95 4.76 10.25 -3.58
N PHE A 96 3.92 10.86 -2.74
CA PHE A 96 3.84 10.49 -1.32
C PHE A 96 3.37 9.04 -1.13
N ILE A 97 2.37 8.59 -1.90
CA ILE A 97 1.90 7.20 -1.87
C ILE A 97 3.01 6.27 -2.34
N THR A 98 3.70 6.62 -3.42
CA THR A 98 4.83 5.83 -3.95
C THR A 98 5.95 5.68 -2.92
N TRP A 99 6.37 6.79 -2.27
CA TRP A 99 7.38 6.76 -1.22
C TRP A 99 6.94 5.96 0.01
N SER A 100 5.65 6.00 0.35
CA SER A 100 5.09 5.19 1.44
C SER A 100 5.18 3.69 1.15
N PHE A 101 4.94 3.27 -0.09
CA PHE A 101 5.14 1.88 -0.49
C PHE A 101 6.63 1.48 -0.52
N LEU A 102 7.53 2.38 -0.95
CA LEU A 102 8.97 2.13 -0.85
C LEU A 102 9.40 1.95 0.61
N TYR A 103 8.89 2.78 1.52
CA TYR A 103 9.11 2.63 2.96
C TYR A 103 8.66 1.24 3.44
N LEU A 104 7.44 0.80 3.08
CA LEU A 104 6.96 -0.54 3.43
C LEU A 104 7.84 -1.65 2.86
N CYS A 105 8.33 -1.52 1.62
CA CYS A 105 9.28 -2.48 1.05
C CYS A 105 10.55 -2.60 1.91
N ILE A 106 11.10 -1.48 2.37
CA ILE A 106 12.28 -1.47 3.24
C ILE A 106 11.99 -2.20 4.56
N ILE A 107 10.84 -1.92 5.19
CA ILE A 107 10.45 -2.60 6.44
C ILE A 107 10.30 -4.11 6.23
N TYR A 108 9.66 -4.55 5.14
CA TYR A 108 9.49 -5.97 4.84
C TYR A 108 10.82 -6.67 4.53
N ILE A 109 11.76 -6.01 3.84
CA ILE A 109 13.11 -6.53 3.61
C ILE A 109 13.84 -6.70 4.95
N LEU A 110 13.82 -5.69 5.81
CA LEU A 110 14.48 -5.75 7.11
C LEU A 110 13.88 -6.86 8.00
N ALA A 111 12.55 -7.00 8.02
CA ALA A 111 11.87 -8.07 8.74
C ALA A 111 12.23 -9.47 8.20
N LEU A 112 12.34 -9.60 6.86
CA LEU A 112 12.77 -10.84 6.22
C LEU A 112 14.22 -11.20 6.60
N VAL A 113 15.14 -10.24 6.50
CA VAL A 113 16.54 -10.43 6.87
C VAL A 113 16.68 -10.81 8.35
N GLU A 114 15.93 -10.16 9.24
CA GLU A 114 15.93 -10.49 10.66
C GLU A 114 15.39 -11.89 10.92
N SER A 115 14.27 -12.26 10.30
CA SER A 115 13.69 -13.60 10.41
C SER A 115 14.68 -14.68 9.97
N LEU A 116 15.40 -14.45 8.87
CA LEU A 116 16.45 -15.36 8.40
C LEU A 116 17.64 -15.40 9.35
N SER A 117 18.12 -14.25 9.83
CA SER A 117 19.26 -14.16 10.75
C SER A 117 18.96 -14.87 12.07
N TYR A 118 17.76 -14.70 12.61
CA TYR A 118 17.33 -15.37 13.83
C TYR A 118 17.27 -16.89 13.65
N ASN A 119 16.60 -17.36 12.61
CA ASN A 119 16.36 -18.79 12.42
C ASN A 119 17.58 -19.58 11.94
N LEU A 120 18.49 -18.96 11.18
CA LEU A 120 19.68 -19.65 10.63
C LEU A 120 20.94 -19.44 11.46
N LEU A 121 21.09 -18.27 12.06
CA LEU A 121 22.32 -17.87 12.75
C LEU A 121 22.17 -17.72 14.27
N ASN A 122 20.95 -17.89 14.81
CA ASN A 122 20.59 -17.57 16.19
C ASN A 122 21.03 -16.14 16.59
N SER A 123 21.02 -15.21 15.64
CA SER A 123 21.49 -13.83 15.83
C SER A 123 20.29 -12.89 16.05
N THR A 124 20.41 -12.02 17.04
CA THR A 124 19.41 -11.02 17.41
C THR A 124 19.79 -9.61 16.95
N LEU A 125 20.61 -9.49 15.90
CA LEU A 125 21.21 -8.22 15.44
C LEU A 125 20.17 -7.14 15.12
N PHE A 126 18.97 -7.53 14.67
CA PHE A 126 17.90 -6.63 14.25
C PHE A 126 16.62 -6.77 15.10
N SER A 127 16.73 -7.21 16.36
CA SER A 127 15.58 -7.43 17.26
C SER A 127 14.63 -6.21 17.37
N PHE A 128 15.15 -5.00 17.11
CA PHE A 128 14.36 -3.77 17.05
C PHE A 128 13.26 -3.81 15.98
N ILE A 129 13.56 -4.32 14.78
CA ILE A 129 12.59 -4.39 13.67
C ILE A 129 11.48 -5.37 14.03
N TYR A 130 11.81 -6.56 14.54
CA TYR A 130 10.82 -7.55 14.94
C TYR A 130 9.91 -7.04 16.05
N SER A 131 10.48 -6.44 17.08
CA SER A 131 9.72 -5.90 18.23
C SER A 131 8.83 -4.71 17.86
N ASN A 132 9.14 -3.99 16.78
CA ASN A 132 8.39 -2.81 16.35
C ASN A 132 7.75 -2.99 14.96
N TYR A 133 7.65 -4.22 14.47
CA TYR A 133 7.17 -4.50 13.11
C TYR A 133 5.78 -3.93 12.84
N GLU A 134 4.81 -4.24 13.70
CA GLU A 134 3.43 -3.75 13.55
C GLU A 134 3.35 -2.20 13.57
N PRO A 135 3.92 -1.49 14.55
CA PRO A 135 3.95 -0.03 14.52
C PRO A 135 4.59 0.55 13.25
N LEU A 136 5.69 -0.04 12.77
CA LEU A 136 6.36 0.42 11.56
C LEU A 136 5.49 0.25 10.31
N VAL A 137 4.78 -0.87 10.19
CA VAL A 137 3.83 -1.10 9.10
C VAL A 137 2.64 -0.14 9.19
N TYR A 138 2.09 0.11 10.40
CA TYR A 138 1.01 1.07 10.59
C TYR A 138 1.40 2.50 10.25
N ILE A 139 2.65 2.91 10.46
CA ILE A 139 3.15 4.21 9.99
C ILE A 139 3.02 4.30 8.46
N GLY A 140 3.46 3.29 7.72
CA GLY A 140 3.34 3.26 6.26
C GLY A 140 1.88 3.39 5.78
N TRP A 141 0.97 2.62 6.36
CA TRP A 141 -0.46 2.69 6.04
C TRP A 141 -1.10 4.03 6.44
N SER A 142 -0.63 4.64 7.54
CA SER A 142 -1.08 5.96 7.97
C SER A 142 -0.65 7.05 6.99
N LEU A 143 0.57 6.97 6.44
CA LEU A 143 1.06 7.90 5.41
C LEU A 143 0.24 7.80 4.12
N ILE A 144 -0.07 6.58 3.66
CA ILE A 144 -0.95 6.36 2.51
C ILE A 144 -2.33 6.96 2.77
N SER A 145 -2.87 6.74 3.97
CA SER A 145 -4.17 7.26 4.38
C SER A 145 -4.20 8.78 4.42
N ALA A 146 -3.17 9.40 4.98
CA ALA A 146 -3.02 10.86 5.02
C ALA A 146 -2.93 11.46 3.61
N SER A 147 -2.21 10.79 2.70
CA SER A 147 -2.10 11.21 1.29
C SER A 147 -3.45 11.20 0.58
N LEU A 148 -4.29 10.19 0.81
CA LEU A 148 -5.66 10.14 0.27
C LEU A 148 -6.50 11.30 0.79
N ILE A 149 -6.50 11.54 2.11
CA ILE A 149 -7.25 12.65 2.72
C ILE A 149 -6.79 13.98 2.13
N THR A 150 -5.48 14.19 2.00
CA THR A 150 -4.92 15.40 1.40
C THR A 150 -5.38 15.58 -0.06
N THR A 151 -5.42 14.50 -0.83
CA THR A 151 -5.94 14.53 -2.22
C THR A 151 -7.39 15.03 -2.27
N ALA A 152 -8.25 14.53 -1.39
CA ALA A 152 -9.65 14.96 -1.34
C ALA A 152 -9.78 16.44 -0.92
N ILE A 153 -9.00 16.86 0.09
CA ILE A 153 -9.01 18.26 0.56
C ILE A 153 -8.53 19.22 -0.54
N CYS A 154 -7.45 18.88 -1.25
CA CYS A 154 -6.94 19.68 -2.36
C CYS A 154 -8.00 19.79 -3.47
N HIS A 155 -8.63 18.68 -3.83
CA HIS A 155 -9.69 18.69 -4.82
C HIS A 155 -10.88 19.61 -4.45
N GLU A 156 -11.34 19.56 -3.18
CA GLU A 156 -12.42 20.44 -2.71
C GLU A 156 -12.01 21.93 -2.71
N LYS A 157 -10.76 22.24 -2.40
CA LYS A 157 -10.24 23.61 -2.48
C LYS A 157 -10.24 24.14 -3.93
N ASP A 158 -9.79 23.29 -4.86
CA ASP A 158 -9.77 23.66 -6.28
C ASP A 158 -11.19 23.93 -6.81
N LEU A 159 -12.17 23.10 -6.43
CA LEU A 159 -13.57 23.31 -6.79
C LEU A 159 -14.12 24.65 -6.25
N LYS A 160 -13.85 24.96 -4.97
CA LYS A 160 -14.30 26.22 -4.37
C LYS A 160 -13.69 27.43 -5.07
N LYS A 161 -12.42 27.36 -5.45
CA LYS A 161 -11.74 28.44 -6.18
C LYS A 161 -12.39 28.68 -7.54
N GLN A 162 -12.69 27.62 -8.29
CA GLN A 162 -13.37 27.73 -9.58
C GLN A 162 -14.73 28.42 -9.48
N VAL A 163 -15.49 28.16 -8.41
CA VAL A 163 -16.81 28.78 -8.17
C VAL A 163 -16.68 30.25 -7.77
N SER A 164 -15.59 30.66 -7.11
CA SER A 164 -15.38 32.06 -6.71
C SER A 164 -14.93 32.97 -7.85
N ASP A 165 -14.34 32.38 -8.90
CA ASP A 165 -13.77 33.11 -10.05
C ASP A 165 -14.79 33.23 -11.22
N THR A 166 -16.01 32.68 -11.05
CA THR A 166 -17.16 32.80 -11.97
C THR A 166 -18.22 33.74 -11.44
#